data_46184b85b4bdc68de2b4f1c1c34111c6
#
_entry.id   46184b85b4bdc68de2b4f1c1c34111c6
#
_cell.length_a   1.000
_cell.length_b   1.000
_cell.length_c   1.000
_cell.angle_alpha   90.00
_cell.angle_beta   90.00
_cell.angle_gamma   90.00
#
_symmetry.space_group_name_H-M   'P 1'
#
loop_
_entity.id
_entity.type
_entity.pdbx_description
1 polymer ?
#
loop_
_entity_poly.entity_id
_entity_poly.type
_entity_poly.pdbx_seq_one_letter_code
_entity_poly.pdbx_strand_id
1 'polypeptide(L)'
;MDDWSDYLVCLAVAEAGSLTAAANQLGVSQPTVTRRLQALEQRFGEPVFERDQGQSRLTPLGHKVIAHAKRMREEASAIERAVIAQDQSLSGLVVISASEGLGADWLPRALASFQRANPNIGIEIAIKNNTANLADREADIALRWNGPGTQQSLIGRRGATVGAGLYAAQSYIDERGAPQSVDDLADHACVGWSIGDFFGWPSSISGSAVVPRNISFKANSPASHLKGIEAGFGVGVTSHRLARASSGLVRLLPEFSTSLDLWVVAHETVRKSGRVRAAFDHIIAQMQADSAYFTRGEPSTL
;
A
#
# COMPACT_ATOMS: atom_id res chain seq x y z
N MET A 1 23.99 24.12 -19.03
CA MET A 1 23.71 22.67 -18.95
C MET A 1 22.55 22.52 -18.00
N ASP A 2 21.45 21.99 -18.48
CA ASP A 2 20.27 21.81 -17.63
C ASP A 2 20.57 20.73 -16.58
N ASP A 3 20.53 21.15 -15.31
CA ASP A 3 20.78 20.24 -14.20
C ASP A 3 19.49 19.48 -13.89
N TRP A 4 19.49 18.17 -14.15
CA TRP A 4 18.38 17.29 -13.81
C TRP A 4 17.92 17.41 -12.35
N SER A 5 18.85 17.76 -11.46
CA SER A 5 18.57 17.93 -10.03
C SER A 5 17.55 19.04 -9.73
N ASP A 6 17.41 20.05 -10.61
CA ASP A 6 16.42 21.11 -10.43
C ASP A 6 14.97 20.60 -10.66
N TYR A 7 14.79 19.69 -11.62
CA TYR A 7 13.50 19.05 -11.87
C TYR A 7 13.12 18.08 -10.75
N LEU A 8 14.12 17.38 -10.16
CA LEU A 8 13.89 16.55 -8.97
C LEU A 8 13.43 17.37 -7.78
N VAL A 9 13.99 18.56 -7.59
CA VAL A 9 13.55 19.48 -6.53
C VAL A 9 12.09 19.91 -6.76
N CYS A 10 11.71 20.30 -7.99
CA CYS A 10 10.32 20.60 -8.30
C CYS A 10 9.38 19.43 -8.01
N LEU A 11 9.79 18.23 -8.41
CA LEU A 11 9.01 17.02 -8.20
C LEU A 11 8.81 16.74 -6.71
N ALA A 12 9.87 16.82 -5.90
CA ALA A 12 9.81 16.65 -4.45
C ALA A 12 8.89 17.69 -3.78
N VAL A 13 8.93 18.95 -4.21
CA VAL A 13 8.02 20.01 -3.68
C VAL A 13 6.57 19.70 -4.03
N ALA A 14 6.29 19.23 -5.25
CA ALA A 14 4.94 18.88 -5.68
C ALA A 14 4.38 17.67 -4.90
N GLU A 15 5.22 16.68 -4.60
CA GLU A 15 4.83 15.46 -3.88
C GLU A 15 4.70 15.70 -2.37
N ALA A 16 5.59 16.50 -1.80
CA ALA A 16 5.60 16.80 -0.37
C ALA A 16 4.64 17.92 0.07
N GLY A 17 4.13 18.72 -0.90
CA GLY A 17 3.21 19.84 -0.66
C GLY A 17 3.84 21.08 0.00
N SER A 18 5.12 21.01 0.43
CA SER A 18 5.83 22.15 1.01
C SER A 18 7.34 22.09 0.79
N LEU A 19 7.99 23.27 0.75
CA LEU A 19 9.44 23.38 0.60
C LEU A 19 10.22 22.69 1.74
N THR A 20 9.70 22.79 2.97
CA THR A 20 10.34 22.18 4.14
C THR A 20 10.27 20.66 4.10
N ALA A 21 9.12 20.10 3.75
CA ALA A 21 8.95 18.65 3.62
C ALA A 21 9.79 18.10 2.46
N ALA A 22 9.86 18.80 1.32
CA ALA A 22 10.73 18.45 0.20
C ALA A 22 12.22 18.48 0.58
N ALA A 23 12.65 19.48 1.35
CA ALA A 23 14.03 19.56 1.85
C ALA A 23 14.42 18.37 2.70
N ASN A 24 13.54 17.97 3.61
CA ASN A 24 13.72 16.77 4.46
C ASN A 24 13.78 15.50 3.60
N GLN A 25 12.90 15.35 2.61
CA GLN A 25 12.88 14.20 1.70
C GLN A 25 14.16 14.10 0.87
N LEU A 26 14.71 15.24 0.42
CA LEU A 26 15.93 15.30 -0.41
C LEU A 26 17.24 15.30 0.41
N GLY A 27 17.15 15.36 1.74
CA GLY A 27 18.34 15.43 2.60
C GLY A 27 19.16 16.74 2.43
N VAL A 28 18.50 17.84 2.07
CA VAL A 28 19.12 19.15 1.85
C VAL A 28 18.46 20.23 2.70
N SER A 29 19.08 21.42 2.77
CA SER A 29 18.46 22.55 3.48
C SER A 29 17.30 23.18 2.68
N GLN A 30 16.28 23.71 3.37
CA GLN A 30 15.17 24.41 2.73
C GLN A 30 15.65 25.62 1.86
N PRO A 31 16.65 26.45 2.26
CA PRO A 31 17.21 27.47 1.38
C PRO A 31 17.78 26.91 0.07
N THR A 32 18.35 25.72 0.08
CA THR A 32 18.86 25.04 -1.14
C THR A 32 17.71 24.72 -2.08
N VAL A 33 16.60 24.15 -1.57
CA VAL A 33 15.38 23.87 -2.35
C VAL A 33 14.82 25.16 -2.95
N THR A 34 14.70 26.21 -2.13
CA THR A 34 14.19 27.52 -2.57
C THR A 34 15.04 28.12 -3.69
N ARG A 35 16.38 28.11 -3.53
CA ARG A 35 17.28 28.67 -4.54
C ARG A 35 17.21 27.93 -5.87
N ARG A 36 17.15 26.58 -5.84
CA ARG A 36 17.06 25.76 -7.06
C ARG A 36 15.71 25.98 -7.77
N LEU A 37 14.63 26.04 -7.02
CA LEU A 37 13.30 26.32 -7.58
C LEU A 37 13.27 27.70 -8.24
N GLN A 38 13.77 28.75 -7.56
CA GLN A 38 13.84 30.10 -8.11
C GLN A 38 14.70 30.17 -9.38
N ALA A 39 15.84 29.46 -9.42
CA ALA A 39 16.68 29.41 -10.61
C ALA A 39 15.94 28.77 -11.80
N LEU A 40 15.15 27.73 -11.55
CA LEU A 40 14.34 27.08 -12.58
C LEU A 40 13.21 28.02 -13.09
N GLU A 41 12.49 28.68 -12.19
CA GLU A 41 11.43 29.62 -12.51
C GLU A 41 11.96 30.83 -13.28
N GLN A 42 13.13 31.36 -12.93
CA GLN A 42 13.82 32.42 -13.69
C GLN A 42 14.15 32.00 -15.13
N ARG A 43 14.57 30.72 -15.33
CA ARG A 43 14.82 30.23 -16.69
C ARG A 43 13.55 30.09 -17.53
N PHE A 44 12.43 29.78 -16.90
CA PHE A 44 11.14 29.67 -17.60
C PHE A 44 10.44 31.03 -17.80
N GLY A 45 10.84 32.04 -17.03
CA GLY A 45 10.19 33.35 -17.03
C GLY A 45 8.84 33.37 -16.33
N GLU A 46 8.39 32.24 -15.78
CA GLU A 46 7.11 32.10 -15.12
C GLU A 46 7.25 31.19 -13.89
N PRO A 47 6.44 31.37 -12.84
CA PRO A 47 6.46 30.51 -11.65
C PRO A 47 5.90 29.10 -11.94
N VAL A 48 6.54 28.10 -11.35
CA VAL A 48 6.08 26.71 -11.35
C VAL A 48 5.10 26.46 -10.21
N PHE A 49 5.28 27.18 -9.10
CA PHE A 49 4.39 27.11 -7.94
C PHE A 49 3.86 28.49 -7.58
N GLU A 50 2.63 28.51 -7.13
CA GLU A 50 2.01 29.64 -6.44
C GLU A 50 1.82 29.30 -4.95
N ARG A 51 1.89 30.34 -4.11
CA ARG A 51 1.69 30.19 -2.66
C ARG A 51 0.24 30.47 -2.31
N ASP A 52 -0.43 29.48 -1.76
CA ASP A 52 -1.77 29.62 -1.21
C ASP A 52 -1.79 29.13 0.24
N GLN A 53 -2.01 30.04 1.19
CA GLN A 53 -2.13 29.75 2.64
C GLN A 53 -0.99 28.88 3.21
N GLY A 54 0.26 29.07 2.74
CA GLY A 54 1.43 28.32 3.19
C GLY A 54 1.67 26.99 2.47
N GLN A 55 0.80 26.59 1.56
CA GLN A 55 0.97 25.43 0.68
C GLN A 55 1.49 25.85 -0.69
N SER A 56 2.26 24.95 -1.32
CA SER A 56 2.75 25.14 -2.69
C SER A 56 1.78 24.46 -3.66
N ARG A 57 1.05 25.25 -4.46
CA ARG A 57 0.17 24.76 -5.52
C ARG A 57 0.83 24.89 -6.87
N LEU A 58 0.57 23.94 -7.76
CA LEU A 58 1.09 23.98 -9.12
C LEU A 58 0.34 25.02 -9.97
N THR A 59 1.10 25.84 -10.70
CA THR A 59 0.57 26.70 -11.79
C THR A 59 0.25 25.84 -13.03
N PRO A 60 -0.41 26.37 -14.07
CA PRO A 60 -0.57 25.67 -15.35
C PRO A 60 0.76 25.25 -15.98
N LEU A 61 1.83 26.07 -15.87
CA LEU A 61 3.19 25.68 -16.24
C LEU A 61 3.70 24.57 -15.33
N GLY A 62 3.48 24.67 -14.01
CA GLY A 62 3.87 23.68 -13.03
C GLY A 62 3.33 22.29 -13.35
N HIS A 63 2.07 22.16 -13.69
CA HIS A 63 1.47 20.90 -14.11
C HIS A 63 2.21 20.24 -15.29
N LYS A 64 2.59 21.04 -16.30
CA LYS A 64 3.37 20.58 -17.45
C LYS A 64 4.77 20.13 -17.04
N VAL A 65 5.48 20.96 -16.25
CA VAL A 65 6.83 20.66 -15.76
C VAL A 65 6.84 19.37 -14.96
N ILE A 66 5.92 19.20 -13.99
CA ILE A 66 5.85 18.00 -13.17
C ILE A 66 5.52 16.75 -13.99
N ALA A 67 4.63 16.87 -15.00
CA ALA A 67 4.33 15.74 -15.89
C ALA A 67 5.57 15.27 -16.66
N HIS A 68 6.43 16.19 -17.11
CA HIS A 68 7.68 15.83 -17.77
C HIS A 68 8.75 15.35 -16.78
N ALA A 69 8.88 15.98 -15.60
CA ALA A 69 9.81 15.56 -14.56
C ALA A 69 9.54 14.11 -14.08
N LYS A 70 8.28 13.72 -13.97
CA LYS A 70 7.89 12.33 -13.68
C LYS A 70 8.40 11.37 -14.75
N ARG A 71 8.20 11.68 -16.02
CA ARG A 71 8.71 10.84 -17.13
C ARG A 71 10.23 10.74 -17.13
N MET A 72 10.95 11.85 -16.88
CA MET A 72 12.40 11.81 -16.76
C MET A 72 12.86 10.92 -15.60
N ARG A 73 12.18 10.95 -14.44
CA ARG A 73 12.45 10.04 -13.32
C ARG A 73 12.20 8.58 -13.70
N GLU A 74 11.12 8.30 -14.41
CA GLU A 74 10.81 6.96 -14.91
C GLU A 74 11.90 6.43 -15.85
N GLU A 75 12.42 7.26 -16.78
CA GLU A 75 13.51 6.89 -17.69
C GLU A 75 14.84 6.69 -16.94
N ALA A 76 15.19 7.56 -15.99
CA ALA A 76 16.36 7.36 -15.16
C ALA A 76 16.28 6.04 -14.38
N SER A 77 15.13 5.76 -13.79
CA SER A 77 14.87 4.47 -13.13
C SER A 77 14.90 3.29 -14.09
N ALA A 78 14.53 3.47 -15.38
CA ALA A 78 14.58 2.42 -16.38
C ALA A 78 16.03 2.00 -16.69
N ILE A 79 16.97 2.94 -16.74
CA ILE A 79 18.40 2.65 -16.92
C ILE A 79 18.90 1.75 -15.79
N GLU A 80 18.60 2.11 -14.55
CA GLU A 80 19.05 1.34 -13.38
C GLU A 80 18.39 -0.04 -13.32
N ARG A 81 17.08 -0.14 -13.69
CA ARG A 81 16.41 -1.44 -13.83
C ARG A 81 17.07 -2.32 -14.88
N ALA A 82 17.52 -1.74 -16.00
CA ALA A 82 18.19 -2.49 -17.05
C ALA A 82 19.55 -3.08 -16.58
N VAL A 83 20.29 -2.34 -15.76
CA VAL A 83 21.51 -2.83 -15.13
C VAL A 83 21.23 -3.99 -14.18
N ILE A 84 20.22 -3.83 -13.28
CA ILE A 84 19.83 -4.88 -12.32
C ILE A 84 19.35 -6.14 -13.05
N ALA A 85 18.63 -6.01 -14.15
CA ALA A 85 18.11 -7.13 -14.92
C ALA A 85 19.19 -8.06 -15.49
N GLN A 86 20.40 -7.57 -15.69
CA GLN A 86 21.53 -8.38 -16.18
C GLN A 86 22.16 -9.23 -15.09
N ASP A 87 21.94 -8.89 -13.83
CA ASP A 87 22.49 -9.61 -12.69
C ASP A 87 21.66 -10.87 -12.38
N GLN A 88 22.21 -12.03 -12.74
CA GLN A 88 21.63 -13.35 -12.46
C GLN A 88 22.10 -13.94 -11.13
N SER A 89 22.91 -13.23 -10.36
CA SER A 89 23.38 -13.70 -9.06
C SER A 89 22.24 -13.82 -8.05
N LEU A 90 22.39 -14.76 -7.12
CA LEU A 90 21.52 -14.91 -5.96
C LEU A 90 22.14 -14.18 -4.75
N SER A 91 22.51 -12.91 -4.95
CA SER A 91 23.09 -12.06 -3.92
C SER A 91 22.62 -10.62 -4.03
N GLY A 92 22.74 -9.86 -2.92
CA GLY A 92 22.32 -8.46 -2.85
C GLY A 92 20.97 -8.27 -2.18
N LEU A 93 20.46 -7.04 -2.18
CA LEU A 93 19.21 -6.67 -1.50
C LEU A 93 18.00 -6.88 -2.42
N VAL A 94 16.89 -7.36 -1.83
CA VAL A 94 15.54 -7.36 -2.42
C VAL A 94 14.62 -6.54 -1.52
N VAL A 95 14.06 -5.47 -2.05
CA VAL A 95 13.11 -4.61 -1.34
C VAL A 95 11.67 -5.03 -1.70
N ILE A 96 10.87 -5.35 -0.68
CA ILE A 96 9.51 -5.82 -0.85
C ILE A 96 8.55 -4.85 -0.17
N SER A 97 7.67 -4.22 -0.96
CA SER A 97 6.63 -3.34 -0.43
C SER A 97 5.36 -4.13 -0.12
N ALA A 98 4.79 -3.91 1.06
CA ALA A 98 3.55 -4.54 1.49
C ALA A 98 2.76 -3.61 2.41
N SER A 99 1.43 -3.85 2.52
CA SER A 99 0.63 -3.23 3.56
C SER A 99 1.05 -3.72 4.94
N GLU A 100 0.83 -2.90 5.98
CA GLU A 100 1.19 -3.22 7.36
C GLU A 100 0.69 -4.61 7.80
N GLY A 101 -0.56 -4.94 7.52
CA GLY A 101 -1.14 -6.22 7.93
C GLY A 101 -0.53 -7.46 7.26
N LEU A 102 0.21 -7.32 6.17
CA LEU A 102 0.94 -8.41 5.51
C LEU A 102 2.41 -8.38 5.88
N GLY A 103 3.00 -7.18 5.87
CA GLY A 103 4.43 -7.01 6.06
C GLY A 103 4.87 -7.20 7.52
N ALA A 104 4.00 -6.96 8.50
CA ALA A 104 4.32 -7.16 9.91
C ALA A 104 4.07 -8.60 10.40
N ASP A 105 3.18 -9.35 9.76
CA ASP A 105 2.77 -10.67 10.25
C ASP A 105 3.20 -11.81 9.31
N TRP A 106 2.63 -11.89 8.12
CA TRP A 106 2.79 -13.05 7.24
C TRP A 106 4.14 -13.07 6.51
N LEU A 107 4.55 -11.93 5.95
CA LEU A 107 5.71 -11.86 5.06
C LEU A 107 7.05 -12.25 5.73
N PRO A 108 7.34 -11.84 6.99
CA PRO A 108 8.57 -12.29 7.67
C PRO A 108 8.63 -13.80 7.84
N ARG A 109 7.51 -14.46 8.16
CA ARG A 109 7.43 -15.92 8.30
C ARG A 109 7.65 -16.61 6.95
N ALA A 110 6.96 -16.13 5.91
CA ALA A 110 7.08 -16.64 4.55
C ALA A 110 8.52 -16.56 4.01
N LEU A 111 9.23 -15.47 4.32
CA LEU A 111 10.58 -15.24 3.82
C LEU A 111 11.70 -15.89 4.65
N ALA A 112 11.41 -16.39 5.85
CA ALA A 112 12.43 -17.00 6.71
C ALA A 112 13.07 -18.23 6.08
N SER A 113 12.30 -19.11 5.43
CA SER A 113 12.83 -20.27 4.71
C SER A 113 13.60 -19.87 3.44
N PHE A 114 13.14 -18.84 2.73
CA PHE A 114 13.82 -18.31 1.57
C PHE A 114 15.21 -17.75 1.91
N GLN A 115 15.30 -16.96 2.97
CA GLN A 115 16.56 -16.35 3.41
C GLN A 115 17.58 -17.44 3.86
N ARG A 116 17.13 -18.47 4.56
CA ARG A 116 18.00 -19.62 4.92
C ARG A 116 18.54 -20.36 3.70
N ALA A 117 17.73 -20.50 2.65
CA ALA A 117 18.15 -21.14 1.40
C ALA A 117 19.04 -20.24 0.53
N ASN A 118 18.96 -18.91 0.73
CA ASN A 118 19.69 -17.91 -0.06
C ASN A 118 20.38 -16.89 0.87
N PRO A 119 21.42 -17.30 1.63
CA PRO A 119 22.01 -16.48 2.71
C PRO A 119 22.65 -15.18 2.22
N ASN A 120 23.00 -15.10 0.93
CA ASN A 120 23.58 -13.91 0.32
C ASN A 120 22.52 -12.90 -0.18
N ILE A 121 21.23 -13.20 -0.04
CA ILE A 121 20.15 -12.27 -0.35
C ILE A 121 19.68 -11.58 0.93
N GLY A 122 19.90 -10.26 1.01
CA GLY A 122 19.29 -9.41 2.02
C GLY A 122 17.83 -9.11 1.65
N ILE A 123 16.99 -8.96 2.66
CA ILE A 123 15.56 -8.63 2.48
C ILE A 123 15.25 -7.37 3.26
N GLU A 124 14.58 -6.43 2.61
CA GLU A 124 14.00 -5.24 3.23
C GLU A 124 12.49 -5.25 2.99
N ILE A 125 11.70 -5.03 4.04
CA ILE A 125 10.25 -4.87 3.95
C ILE A 125 9.90 -3.41 4.12
N ALA A 126 9.40 -2.78 3.06
CA ALA A 126 8.91 -1.41 3.07
C ALA A 126 7.40 -1.41 3.30
N ILE A 127 6.95 -0.97 4.50
CA ILE A 127 5.52 -0.88 4.82
C ILE A 127 4.93 0.35 4.16
N LYS A 128 3.96 0.14 3.26
CA LYS A 128 3.20 1.21 2.59
C LYS A 128 1.74 0.81 2.49
N ASN A 129 0.86 1.60 3.11
CA ASN A 129 -0.60 1.41 3.06
C ASN A 129 -1.24 2.08 1.83
N ASN A 130 -0.50 2.89 1.10
CA ASN A 130 -0.84 3.42 -0.22
C ASN A 130 -0.14 2.63 -1.33
N THR A 131 -0.54 2.83 -2.57
CA THR A 131 0.04 2.13 -3.72
C THR A 131 1.51 2.52 -3.90
N ALA A 132 2.45 1.61 -3.60
CA ALA A 132 3.87 1.83 -3.86
C ALA A 132 4.11 2.01 -5.36
N ASN A 133 4.89 3.01 -5.74
CA ASN A 133 5.26 3.23 -7.12
C ASN A 133 6.49 2.39 -7.48
N LEU A 134 6.26 1.22 -8.06
CA LEU A 134 7.33 0.32 -8.53
C LEU A 134 8.13 0.91 -9.70
N ALA A 135 7.55 1.86 -10.44
CA ALA A 135 8.25 2.54 -11.51
C ALA A 135 9.35 3.48 -10.97
N ASP A 136 9.15 4.03 -9.78
CA ASP A 136 10.11 4.93 -9.12
C ASP A 136 11.11 4.20 -8.19
N ARG A 137 11.24 2.87 -8.32
CA ARG A 137 12.15 2.02 -7.52
C ARG A 137 11.93 2.05 -6.01
N GLU A 138 10.76 2.33 -5.56
CA GLU A 138 10.45 2.25 -4.12
C GLU A 138 10.46 0.81 -3.59
N ALA A 139 10.37 -0.19 -4.48
CA ALA A 139 10.52 -1.62 -4.19
C ALA A 139 10.77 -2.43 -5.47
N ASP A 140 11.39 -3.60 -5.33
CA ASP A 140 11.58 -4.58 -6.40
C ASP A 140 10.32 -5.42 -6.62
N ILE A 141 9.64 -5.74 -5.53
CA ILE A 141 8.40 -6.52 -5.48
C ILE A 141 7.38 -5.75 -4.63
N ALA A 142 6.12 -5.76 -5.02
CA ALA A 142 5.04 -5.23 -4.19
C ALA A 142 3.89 -6.23 -4.06
N LEU A 143 3.35 -6.34 -2.85
CA LEU A 143 2.09 -7.03 -2.60
C LEU A 143 0.96 -6.02 -2.72
N ARG A 144 0.08 -6.22 -3.70
CA ARG A 144 -0.99 -5.26 -4.03
C ARG A 144 -2.37 -5.90 -4.08
N TRP A 145 -3.35 -5.12 -3.69
CA TRP A 145 -4.75 -5.45 -3.89
C TRP A 145 -5.17 -5.13 -5.33
N ASN A 146 -6.05 -5.95 -5.91
CA ASN A 146 -6.66 -5.72 -7.24
C ASN A 146 -5.67 -5.65 -8.44
N GLY A 147 -4.47 -6.22 -8.30
CA GLY A 147 -3.55 -6.44 -9.42
C GLY A 147 -2.58 -5.28 -9.74
N PRO A 148 -1.91 -5.36 -10.91
CA PRO A 148 -0.88 -4.41 -11.31
C PRO A 148 -1.42 -3.04 -11.73
N GLY A 149 -2.75 -2.88 -11.84
CA GLY A 149 -3.37 -1.65 -12.32
C GLY A 149 -3.14 -1.42 -13.82
N THR A 150 -3.13 -0.15 -14.24
CA THR A 150 -2.99 0.25 -15.65
C THR A 150 -1.54 0.42 -16.12
N GLN A 151 -0.55 0.18 -15.28
CA GLN A 151 0.87 0.34 -15.62
C GLN A 151 1.36 -0.84 -16.47
N GLN A 152 1.52 -0.65 -17.78
CA GLN A 152 1.91 -1.69 -18.73
C GLN A 152 3.27 -2.34 -18.46
N SER A 153 4.18 -1.64 -17.77
CA SER A 153 5.52 -2.15 -17.42
C SER A 153 5.55 -3.07 -16.21
N LEU A 154 4.41 -3.23 -15.53
CA LEU A 154 4.30 -4.11 -14.38
C LEU A 154 3.73 -5.46 -14.78
N ILE A 155 4.36 -6.50 -14.27
CA ILE A 155 3.84 -7.86 -14.33
C ILE A 155 3.30 -8.23 -12.94
N GLY A 156 2.16 -8.85 -12.93
CA GLY A 156 1.51 -9.30 -11.70
C GLY A 156 1.07 -10.75 -11.80
N ARG A 157 1.14 -11.44 -10.67
CA ARG A 157 0.58 -12.78 -10.51
C ARG A 157 -0.28 -12.80 -9.26
N ARG A 158 -1.50 -13.31 -9.39
CA ARG A 158 -2.37 -13.50 -8.23
C ARG A 158 -1.76 -14.56 -7.30
N GLY A 159 -1.49 -14.17 -6.06
CA GLY A 159 -0.92 -15.04 -5.05
C GLY A 159 -1.99 -15.70 -4.18
N ALA A 160 -2.95 -14.90 -3.70
CA ALA A 160 -3.99 -15.38 -2.80
C ALA A 160 -5.30 -14.60 -2.99
N THR A 161 -6.39 -15.16 -2.49
CA THR A 161 -7.66 -14.46 -2.25
C THR A 161 -7.83 -14.32 -0.74
N VAL A 162 -7.99 -13.08 -0.26
CA VAL A 162 -8.14 -12.77 1.16
C VAL A 162 -9.61 -12.60 1.50
N GLY A 163 -10.15 -13.51 2.29
CA GLY A 163 -11.52 -13.46 2.77
C GLY A 163 -11.69 -12.51 3.94
N ALA A 164 -12.83 -11.83 4.00
CA ALA A 164 -13.19 -10.89 5.05
C ALA A 164 -14.69 -11.03 5.40
N GLY A 165 -15.04 -10.54 6.58
CA GLY A 165 -16.40 -10.54 7.08
C GLY A 165 -16.63 -9.42 8.07
N LEU A 166 -17.84 -9.34 8.60
CA LEU A 166 -18.23 -8.41 9.65
C LEU A 166 -17.85 -8.97 11.02
N TYR A 167 -17.29 -8.10 11.85
CA TYR A 167 -16.84 -8.43 13.21
C TYR A 167 -17.16 -7.30 14.17
N ALA A 168 -17.41 -7.65 15.43
CA ALA A 168 -17.44 -6.72 16.55
C ALA A 168 -16.82 -7.36 17.80
N ALA A 169 -16.40 -6.53 18.76
CA ALA A 169 -16.01 -7.02 20.07
C ALA A 169 -17.20 -7.61 20.83
N GLN A 170 -16.97 -8.64 21.66
CA GLN A 170 -18.03 -9.20 22.50
C GLN A 170 -18.63 -8.12 23.42
N SER A 171 -17.80 -7.22 23.97
CA SER A 171 -18.26 -6.11 24.81
C SER A 171 -19.25 -5.17 24.12
N TYR A 172 -19.04 -4.89 22.84
CA TYR A 172 -19.97 -4.10 22.04
C TYR A 172 -21.32 -4.81 21.88
N ILE A 173 -21.27 -6.14 21.61
CA ILE A 173 -22.48 -6.95 21.44
C ILE A 173 -23.25 -7.05 22.75
N ASP A 174 -22.58 -7.18 23.88
CA ASP A 174 -23.22 -7.25 25.21
C ASP A 174 -23.95 -5.95 25.54
N GLU A 175 -23.44 -4.80 25.06
CA GLU A 175 -24.04 -3.48 25.31
C GLU A 175 -25.14 -3.10 24.30
N ARG A 176 -24.96 -3.44 23.01
CA ARG A 176 -25.80 -2.93 21.93
C ARG A 176 -26.61 -4.00 21.20
N GLY A 177 -26.39 -5.28 21.51
CA GLY A 177 -26.94 -6.40 20.76
C GLY A 177 -26.16 -6.67 19.47
N ALA A 178 -26.39 -7.85 18.89
CA ALA A 178 -25.84 -8.21 17.58
C ALA A 178 -26.86 -7.89 16.48
N PRO A 179 -26.43 -7.31 15.34
CA PRO A 179 -27.31 -7.16 14.18
C PRO A 179 -27.78 -8.53 13.69
N GLN A 180 -29.07 -8.65 13.41
CA GLN A 180 -29.69 -9.88 12.91
C GLN A 180 -29.82 -9.87 11.38
N SER A 181 -29.71 -8.70 10.79
CA SER A 181 -29.75 -8.47 9.36
C SER A 181 -28.77 -7.37 8.96
N VAL A 182 -28.55 -7.23 7.66
CA VAL A 182 -27.73 -6.15 7.09
C VAL A 182 -28.35 -4.79 7.32
N ASP A 183 -29.68 -4.72 7.29
CA ASP A 183 -30.40 -3.45 7.48
C ASP A 183 -30.21 -2.90 8.91
N ASP A 184 -30.03 -3.78 9.90
CA ASP A 184 -29.76 -3.39 11.28
C ASP A 184 -28.43 -2.65 11.44
N LEU A 185 -27.45 -2.86 10.51
CA LEU A 185 -26.19 -2.13 10.52
C LEU A 185 -26.35 -0.61 10.40
N ALA A 186 -27.51 -0.14 9.90
CA ALA A 186 -27.83 1.28 9.85
C ALA A 186 -27.94 1.91 11.24
N ASP A 187 -28.31 1.13 12.25
CA ASP A 187 -28.53 1.57 13.64
C ASP A 187 -27.34 1.25 14.54
N HIS A 188 -26.36 0.49 14.03
CA HIS A 188 -25.13 0.19 14.73
C HIS A 188 -24.03 1.23 14.46
N ALA A 189 -23.19 1.46 15.48
CA ALA A 189 -21.93 2.17 15.30
C ALA A 189 -20.96 1.32 14.47
N CYS A 190 -20.19 1.96 13.58
CA CYS A 190 -19.35 1.27 12.62
C CYS A 190 -17.90 1.80 12.67
N VAL A 191 -16.97 0.89 12.44
CA VAL A 191 -15.54 1.20 12.27
C VAL A 191 -15.22 1.21 10.79
N GLY A 192 -14.77 2.35 10.27
CA GLY A 192 -14.52 2.59 8.86
C GLY A 192 -13.07 2.86 8.51
N TRP A 193 -12.80 3.05 7.23
CA TRP A 193 -11.50 3.45 6.70
C TRP A 193 -11.48 4.94 6.38
N SER A 194 -10.34 5.62 6.63
CA SER A 194 -10.16 7.04 6.31
C SER A 194 -9.52 7.28 4.94
N ILE A 195 -8.92 6.27 4.33
CA ILE A 195 -8.31 6.32 3.01
C ILE A 195 -8.81 5.14 2.20
N GLY A 196 -9.59 5.42 1.15
CA GLY A 196 -10.12 4.42 0.23
C GLY A 196 -10.96 3.33 0.92
N ASP A 197 -11.76 2.64 0.14
CA ASP A 197 -12.55 1.50 0.63
C ASP A 197 -11.70 0.23 0.61
N PHE A 198 -10.84 0.03 1.59
CA PHE A 198 -9.88 -1.07 1.61
C PHE A 198 -10.60 -2.42 1.71
N PHE A 199 -11.51 -2.80 2.20
CA PHE A 199 -12.50 -3.86 2.10
C PHE A 199 -13.88 -3.22 2.03
N GLY A 200 -14.13 -2.15 1.39
CA GLY A 200 -15.36 -1.39 1.37
C GLY A 200 -16.46 -1.91 2.29
N TRP A 201 -17.18 -1.07 2.95
CA TRP A 201 -18.46 -1.53 3.44
C TRP A 201 -19.13 -2.17 2.26
N PRO A 202 -19.72 -3.35 2.44
CA PRO A 202 -20.37 -4.00 1.35
C PRO A 202 -21.34 -3.02 0.69
N SER A 203 -20.99 -2.58 -0.51
CA SER A 203 -21.85 -1.72 -1.31
C SER A 203 -23.18 -2.44 -1.62
N SER A 204 -23.19 -3.76 -1.46
CA SER A 204 -24.41 -4.55 -1.42
C SER A 204 -24.18 -5.89 -0.73
N ILE A 205 -25.08 -6.29 0.15
CA ILE A 205 -25.28 -7.68 0.52
C ILE A 205 -26.58 -8.11 -0.15
N SER A 206 -26.54 -9.20 -0.92
CA SER A 206 -27.73 -9.71 -1.62
C SER A 206 -28.50 -8.64 -2.43
N GLY A 207 -27.77 -7.66 -2.98
CA GLY A 207 -28.37 -6.60 -3.79
C GLY A 207 -28.82 -5.33 -3.03
N SER A 208 -28.72 -5.30 -1.70
CA SER A 208 -29.05 -4.11 -0.90
C SER A 208 -27.81 -3.30 -0.57
N ALA A 209 -27.79 -2.01 -0.91
CA ALA A 209 -26.71 -1.10 -0.56
C ALA A 209 -26.72 -0.84 0.94
N VAL A 210 -25.63 -1.18 1.63
CA VAL A 210 -25.44 -0.89 3.05
C VAL A 210 -24.49 0.29 3.18
N VAL A 211 -25.03 1.42 3.55
CA VAL A 211 -24.23 2.60 3.91
C VAL A 211 -24.30 2.78 5.42
N PRO A 212 -23.18 2.62 6.16
CA PRO A 212 -23.18 2.91 7.58
C PRO A 212 -23.60 4.36 7.82
N ARG A 213 -24.62 4.58 8.61
CA ARG A 213 -25.07 5.93 8.98
C ARG A 213 -24.21 6.55 10.07
N ASN A 214 -23.57 5.71 10.88
CA ASN A 214 -22.78 6.14 12.04
C ASN A 214 -21.40 5.49 12.01
N ILE A 215 -20.40 6.19 11.48
CA ILE A 215 -19.01 5.77 11.59
C ILE A 215 -18.37 6.44 12.80
N SER A 216 -18.29 5.69 13.89
CA SER A 216 -17.76 6.14 15.20
C SER A 216 -16.25 6.24 15.26
N PHE A 217 -15.55 5.46 14.43
CA PHE A 217 -14.08 5.41 14.37
C PHE A 217 -13.60 5.19 12.95
N LYS A 218 -12.54 5.92 12.55
CA LYS A 218 -11.87 5.74 11.25
C LYS A 218 -10.38 5.58 11.44
N ALA A 219 -9.78 4.68 10.64
CA ALA A 219 -8.34 4.48 10.60
C ALA A 219 -7.83 4.34 9.17
N ASN A 220 -6.54 4.62 8.97
CA ASN A 220 -5.82 4.43 7.70
C ASN A 220 -4.81 3.25 7.76
N SER A 221 -4.79 2.53 8.86
CA SER A 221 -3.91 1.40 9.12
C SER A 221 -4.73 0.16 9.49
N PRO A 222 -4.43 -1.04 8.92
CA PRO A 222 -5.09 -2.28 9.29
C PRO A 222 -5.03 -2.60 10.79
N ALA A 223 -3.90 -2.32 11.44
CA ALA A 223 -3.73 -2.53 12.87
C ALA A 223 -4.65 -1.61 13.69
N SER A 224 -4.67 -0.31 13.39
CA SER A 224 -5.54 0.63 14.09
C SER A 224 -7.02 0.34 13.84
N HIS A 225 -7.39 -0.05 12.62
CA HIS A 225 -8.75 -0.44 12.28
C HIS A 225 -9.20 -1.66 13.11
N LEU A 226 -8.37 -2.71 13.17
CA LEU A 226 -8.63 -3.90 13.97
C LEU A 226 -8.76 -3.54 15.47
N LYS A 227 -7.86 -2.71 16.00
CA LYS A 227 -7.91 -2.24 17.40
C LYS A 227 -9.15 -1.41 17.70
N GLY A 228 -9.67 -0.64 16.73
CA GLY A 228 -10.95 0.04 16.87
C GLY A 228 -12.11 -0.94 17.05
N ILE A 229 -12.15 -2.04 16.28
CA ILE A 229 -13.16 -3.08 16.44
C ILE A 229 -13.00 -3.77 17.81
N GLU A 230 -11.79 -4.17 18.19
CA GLU A 230 -11.48 -4.82 19.48
C GLU A 230 -11.87 -3.96 20.69
N ALA A 231 -11.69 -2.65 20.57
CA ALA A 231 -12.03 -1.70 21.64
C ALA A 231 -13.54 -1.41 21.75
N GLY A 232 -14.37 -2.03 20.90
CA GLY A 232 -15.84 -1.89 20.98
C GLY A 232 -16.37 -0.59 20.36
N PHE A 233 -15.65 0.07 19.44
CA PHE A 233 -16.16 1.24 18.72
C PHE A 233 -17.33 0.90 17.78
N GLY A 234 -17.54 -0.37 17.46
CA GLY A 234 -18.65 -0.80 16.64
C GLY A 234 -18.33 -1.99 15.74
N VAL A 235 -19.18 -2.19 14.75
CA VAL A 235 -19.02 -3.24 13.74
C VAL A 235 -18.02 -2.80 12.66
N GLY A 236 -17.10 -3.68 12.26
CA GLY A 236 -16.13 -3.41 11.21
C GLY A 236 -15.94 -4.59 10.27
N VAL A 237 -15.52 -4.29 9.03
CA VAL A 237 -15.11 -5.31 8.06
C VAL A 237 -13.61 -5.56 8.21
N THR A 238 -13.21 -6.79 8.54
CA THR A 238 -11.79 -7.17 8.62
C THR A 238 -11.58 -8.58 8.05
N SER A 239 -10.33 -8.89 7.67
CA SER A 239 -10.02 -10.21 7.15
C SER A 239 -10.17 -11.29 8.22
N HIS A 240 -10.62 -12.48 7.80
CA HIS A 240 -10.80 -13.62 8.72
C HIS A 240 -9.51 -13.96 9.48
N ARG A 241 -8.34 -13.85 8.82
CA ARG A 241 -7.03 -14.11 9.43
C ARG A 241 -6.70 -13.14 10.57
N LEU A 242 -6.98 -11.84 10.39
CA LEU A 242 -6.73 -10.82 11.43
C LEU A 242 -7.72 -10.96 12.59
N ALA A 243 -9.00 -11.20 12.27
CA ALA A 243 -10.01 -11.45 13.29
C ALA A 243 -9.70 -12.67 14.15
N ARG A 244 -9.20 -13.76 13.54
CA ARG A 244 -8.83 -14.96 14.29
C ARG A 244 -7.59 -14.79 15.17
N ALA A 245 -6.64 -13.96 14.76
CA ALA A 245 -5.46 -13.62 15.57
C ALA A 245 -5.82 -12.73 16.78
N SER A 246 -7.00 -12.15 16.76
CA SER A 246 -7.53 -11.27 17.81
C SER A 246 -8.41 -12.05 18.78
N SER A 247 -8.21 -11.85 20.08
CA SER A 247 -9.09 -12.43 21.11
C SER A 247 -10.33 -11.55 21.32
N GLY A 248 -11.52 -12.15 21.36
CA GLY A 248 -12.76 -11.45 21.74
C GLY A 248 -13.52 -10.81 20.59
N LEU A 249 -13.14 -11.05 19.34
CA LEU A 249 -13.95 -10.67 18.18
C LEU A 249 -14.96 -11.78 17.83
N VAL A 250 -16.18 -11.37 17.60
CA VAL A 250 -17.30 -12.23 17.17
C VAL A 250 -17.61 -11.92 15.71
N ARG A 251 -17.75 -12.97 14.90
CA ARG A 251 -18.21 -12.84 13.53
C ARG A 251 -19.71 -12.61 13.51
N LEU A 252 -20.13 -11.58 12.81
CA LEU A 252 -21.50 -11.19 12.62
C LEU A 252 -21.96 -11.53 11.20
N LEU A 253 -23.25 -11.84 11.04
CA LEU A 253 -23.88 -12.12 9.75
C LEU A 253 -22.99 -13.04 8.89
N PRO A 254 -22.80 -14.31 9.27
CA PRO A 254 -21.83 -15.21 8.63
C PRO A 254 -22.13 -15.47 7.16
N GLU A 255 -23.35 -15.24 6.70
CA GLU A 255 -23.75 -15.22 5.29
C GLU A 255 -23.12 -14.08 4.51
N PHE A 256 -22.75 -12.98 5.20
CA PHE A 256 -21.95 -11.94 4.59
C PHE A 256 -20.50 -12.37 4.50
N SER A 257 -19.99 -12.42 3.28
CA SER A 257 -18.58 -12.67 3.00
C SER A 257 -18.15 -11.83 1.82
N THR A 258 -17.00 -11.20 1.96
CA THR A 258 -16.32 -10.49 0.87
C THR A 258 -14.89 -10.98 0.73
N SER A 259 -14.29 -10.72 -0.39
CA SER A 259 -12.89 -11.08 -0.62
C SER A 259 -12.20 -10.11 -1.57
N LEU A 260 -10.89 -10.01 -1.43
CA LEU A 260 -10.03 -9.26 -2.32
C LEU A 260 -8.89 -10.14 -2.81
N ASP A 261 -8.54 -10.01 -4.06
CA ASP A 261 -7.38 -10.67 -4.62
C ASP A 261 -6.10 -9.93 -4.23
N LEU A 262 -5.15 -10.70 -3.72
CA LEU A 262 -3.81 -10.24 -3.39
C LEU A 262 -2.84 -10.68 -4.48
N TRP A 263 -2.14 -9.71 -5.05
CA TRP A 263 -1.22 -9.91 -6.15
C TRP A 263 0.21 -9.63 -5.72
N VAL A 264 1.12 -10.41 -6.25
CA VAL A 264 2.56 -10.13 -6.24
C VAL A 264 2.89 -9.46 -7.56
N VAL A 265 3.45 -8.26 -7.48
CA VAL A 265 3.70 -7.40 -8.64
C VAL A 265 5.17 -7.00 -8.65
N ALA A 266 5.79 -6.98 -9.81
CA ALA A 266 7.14 -6.47 -10.01
C ALA A 266 7.23 -5.76 -11.36
N HIS A 267 8.25 -4.92 -11.54
CA HIS A 267 8.54 -4.36 -12.86
C HIS A 267 9.08 -5.47 -13.76
N GLU A 268 8.61 -5.55 -15.01
CA GLU A 268 8.99 -6.60 -15.95
C GLU A 268 10.51 -6.76 -16.08
N THR A 269 11.24 -5.65 -16.17
CA THR A 269 12.68 -5.63 -16.28
C THR A 269 13.36 -6.17 -15.01
N VAL A 270 12.92 -5.73 -13.82
CA VAL A 270 13.54 -6.10 -12.54
C VAL A 270 13.31 -7.58 -12.22
N ARG A 271 12.17 -8.14 -12.60
CA ARG A 271 11.90 -9.58 -12.45
C ARG A 271 12.84 -10.48 -13.24
N LYS A 272 13.60 -9.95 -14.20
CA LYS A 272 14.64 -10.71 -14.90
C LYS A 272 15.88 -10.95 -14.04
N SER A 273 16.10 -10.16 -12.99
CA SER A 273 17.19 -10.40 -12.01
C SER A 273 16.97 -11.71 -11.27
N GLY A 274 18.05 -12.48 -11.07
CA GLY A 274 18.02 -13.79 -10.43
C GLY A 274 17.43 -13.75 -9.02
N ARG A 275 17.91 -12.81 -8.18
CA ARG A 275 17.44 -12.68 -6.80
C ARG A 275 15.98 -12.24 -6.68
N VAL A 276 15.55 -11.30 -7.52
CA VAL A 276 14.15 -10.81 -7.50
C VAL A 276 13.20 -11.88 -7.99
N ARG A 277 13.55 -12.60 -9.05
CA ARG A 277 12.76 -13.72 -9.56
C ARG A 277 12.60 -14.82 -8.51
N ALA A 278 13.69 -15.20 -7.85
CA ALA A 278 13.66 -16.23 -6.82
C ALA A 278 12.75 -15.83 -5.64
N ALA A 279 12.86 -14.59 -5.16
CA ALA A 279 11.99 -14.06 -4.10
C ALA A 279 10.51 -13.98 -4.54
N PHE A 280 10.25 -13.50 -5.76
CA PHE A 280 8.90 -13.41 -6.33
C PHE A 280 8.22 -14.77 -6.41
N ASP A 281 8.91 -15.77 -6.99
CA ASP A 281 8.36 -17.11 -7.18
C ASP A 281 8.17 -17.81 -5.82
N HIS A 282 9.07 -17.58 -4.85
CA HIS A 282 8.92 -18.09 -3.49
C HIS A 282 7.68 -17.50 -2.79
N ILE A 283 7.48 -16.18 -2.83
CA ILE A 283 6.30 -15.53 -2.23
C ILE A 283 5.01 -16.11 -2.82
N ILE A 284 4.94 -16.28 -4.13
CA ILE A 284 3.78 -16.90 -4.79
C ILE A 284 3.53 -18.32 -4.28
N ALA A 285 4.57 -19.15 -4.20
CA ALA A 285 4.45 -20.51 -3.71
C ALA A 285 3.94 -20.58 -2.27
N GLN A 286 4.46 -19.70 -1.39
CA GLN A 286 4.02 -19.62 0.01
C GLN A 286 2.57 -19.13 0.13
N MET A 287 2.15 -18.15 -0.68
CA MET A 287 0.75 -17.70 -0.69
C MET A 287 -0.21 -18.79 -1.12
N GLN A 288 0.17 -19.61 -2.10
CA GLN A 288 -0.63 -20.73 -2.56
C GLN A 288 -0.72 -21.83 -1.50
N ALA A 289 0.38 -22.15 -0.82
CA ALA A 289 0.41 -23.11 0.28
C ALA A 289 -0.48 -22.66 1.46
N ASP A 290 -0.49 -21.35 1.76
CA ASP A 290 -1.29 -20.73 2.82
C ASP A 290 -2.70 -20.29 2.37
N SER A 291 -3.25 -20.84 1.30
CA SER A 291 -4.55 -20.42 0.75
C SER A 291 -5.67 -20.42 1.80
N ALA A 292 -5.73 -21.41 2.68
CA ALA A 292 -6.73 -21.49 3.74
C ALA A 292 -6.56 -20.41 4.82
N TYR A 293 -5.31 -20.07 5.15
CA TYR A 293 -5.00 -18.92 6.03
C TYR A 293 -5.54 -17.60 5.47
N PHE A 294 -5.34 -17.35 4.18
CA PHE A 294 -5.83 -16.15 3.55
C PHE A 294 -7.34 -16.11 3.41
N THR A 295 -7.97 -17.20 2.97
CA THR A 295 -9.41 -17.22 2.67
C THR A 295 -10.28 -17.37 3.91
N ARG A 296 -9.90 -18.23 4.86
CA ARG A 296 -10.73 -18.60 6.01
C ARG A 296 -10.12 -18.24 7.36
N GLY A 297 -8.89 -17.70 7.38
CA GLY A 297 -8.16 -17.42 8.61
C GLY A 297 -7.72 -18.68 9.36
N GLU A 298 -7.60 -19.83 8.68
CA GLU A 298 -7.06 -21.04 9.29
C GLU A 298 -5.60 -20.84 9.72
N PRO A 299 -5.05 -21.64 10.64
CA PRO A 299 -3.64 -21.51 11.00
C PRO A 299 -2.74 -21.58 9.76
N SER A 300 -1.73 -20.69 9.70
CA SER A 300 -0.73 -20.71 8.63
C SER A 300 0.10 -22.00 8.71
N THR A 301 0.53 -22.49 7.58
CA THR A 301 1.43 -23.65 7.45
C THR A 301 2.91 -23.27 7.64
N LEU A 302 3.22 -21.98 7.82
CA LEU A 302 4.58 -21.42 7.96
C LEU A 302 5.11 -21.45 9.39
#